data_9ae560e59610020862cd9bb09be03e7d
#
_entry.id   9ae560e59610020862cd9bb09be03e7d
#
_cell.length_a   1.000
_cell.length_b   1.000
_cell.length_c   1.000
_cell.angle_alpha   90.00
_cell.angle_beta   90.00
_cell.angle_gamma   90.00
#
_symmetry.space_group_name_H-M   'P 1'
#
loop_
_entity.id
_entity.type
_entity.pdbx_description
1 polymer ?
#
loop_
_entity_poly.entity_id
_entity_poly.type
_entity_poly.pdbx_seq_one_letter_code
_entity_poly.pdbx_strand_id
1 'polypeptide(L)'
;ASNEMWQADHTVLDVLVLDVDRNPVRPWLTVVLDDYSRAIAGFFLTTSAPSAMNTALSLRQAIWRKVEPDWPVCGIPEKFYVDNGSDFVSEHIEQACIAPKVRLIHLRPGRPRGRGKIERFFRTINDMFLPDIPGHLIKGKPLTRPAIDLAELTTRFERFLHEVYHRRKHGTTGEEPLARWQSGGFLPALPESREVLDMLLMRVPKPRKVGRDGIRFMGRRYVECRASTTLSAGDNHLGRISGR
;
A
#
# COMPACT_ATOMS: atom_id res chain seq x y z
N ALA A 1 10.62 13.49 -13.96
CA ALA A 1 10.52 14.33 -12.77
C ALA A 1 9.98 13.54 -11.59
N SER A 2 10.08 14.09 -10.37
CA SER A 2 9.46 13.48 -9.17
C SER A 2 7.95 13.42 -9.34
N ASN A 3 7.31 12.37 -8.84
CA ASN A 3 5.88 12.07 -8.99
C ASN A 3 5.37 11.89 -10.44
N GLU A 4 6.24 11.90 -11.45
CA GLU A 4 5.82 11.58 -12.82
C GLU A 4 5.44 10.09 -12.94
N MET A 5 6.23 9.22 -12.34
CA MET A 5 5.97 7.79 -12.35
C MET A 5 6.37 7.13 -11.03
N TRP A 6 5.45 6.40 -10.47
CA TRP A 6 5.71 5.52 -9.33
C TRP A 6 5.66 4.06 -9.76
N GLN A 7 6.50 3.25 -9.13
CA GLN A 7 6.52 1.79 -9.30
C GLN A 7 6.07 1.12 -8.02
N ALA A 8 5.26 0.07 -8.13
CA ALA A 8 4.95 -0.78 -6.99
C ALA A 8 5.27 -2.24 -7.28
N ASP A 9 5.75 -2.92 -6.25
CA ASP A 9 6.04 -4.36 -6.30
C ASP A 9 5.98 -4.97 -4.90
N HIS A 10 5.92 -6.30 -4.84
CA HIS A 10 5.90 -7.09 -3.62
C HIS A 10 7.12 -7.99 -3.52
N THR A 11 7.59 -8.21 -2.31
CA THR A 11 8.62 -9.20 -2.03
C THR A 11 8.37 -9.89 -0.70
N VAL A 12 8.74 -11.18 -0.60
CA VAL A 12 8.86 -11.86 0.68
C VAL A 12 10.20 -11.48 1.29
N LEU A 13 10.22 -10.99 2.52
CA LEU A 13 11.47 -10.67 3.18
C LEU A 13 12.17 -11.94 3.70
N ASP A 14 13.49 -11.95 3.60
CA ASP A 14 14.33 -13.02 4.15
C ASP A 14 14.56 -12.85 5.65
N VAL A 15 13.45 -12.79 6.40
CA VAL A 15 13.45 -12.68 7.87
C VAL A 15 12.23 -13.41 8.43
N LEU A 16 12.33 -13.91 9.65
CA LEU A 16 11.21 -14.46 10.41
C LEU A 16 10.81 -13.46 11.49
N VAL A 17 9.52 -13.13 11.53
CA VAL A 17 8.88 -12.39 12.63
C VAL A 17 7.89 -13.28 13.34
N LEU A 18 7.49 -12.90 14.54
CA LEU A 18 6.50 -13.63 15.33
C LEU A 18 5.10 -13.10 14.99
N ASP A 19 4.19 -14.01 14.63
CA ASP A 19 2.78 -13.68 14.47
C ASP A 19 2.07 -13.50 15.83
N VAL A 20 0.74 -13.32 15.82
CA VAL A 20 -0.07 -13.15 17.04
C VAL A 20 -0.04 -14.35 17.98
N ASP A 21 0.18 -15.54 17.42
CA ASP A 21 0.29 -16.80 18.15
C ASP A 21 1.76 -17.16 18.51
N ARG A 22 2.69 -16.21 18.26
CA ARG A 22 4.14 -16.36 18.47
C ARG A 22 4.80 -17.40 17.56
N ASN A 23 4.17 -17.75 16.43
CA ASN A 23 4.78 -18.59 15.41
C ASN A 23 5.69 -17.78 14.50
N PRO A 24 6.84 -18.33 14.09
CA PRO A 24 7.72 -17.66 13.14
C PRO A 24 7.13 -17.69 11.72
N VAL A 25 6.93 -16.52 11.13
CA VAL A 25 6.39 -16.34 9.78
C VAL A 25 7.25 -15.37 8.97
N ARG A 26 7.31 -15.56 7.65
CA ARG A 26 7.98 -14.62 6.75
C ARG A 26 7.02 -13.50 6.36
N PRO A 27 7.38 -12.23 6.58
CA PRO A 27 6.54 -11.12 6.17
C PRO A 27 6.71 -10.80 4.68
N TRP A 28 5.66 -10.23 4.12
CA TRP A 28 5.63 -9.63 2.80
C TRP A 28 5.76 -8.12 2.92
N LEU A 29 6.52 -7.54 2.01
CA LEU A 29 6.65 -6.11 1.86
C LEU A 29 6.10 -5.67 0.51
N THR A 30 5.17 -4.73 0.52
CA THR A 30 4.71 -3.98 -0.64
C THR A 30 5.37 -2.61 -0.59
N VAL A 31 5.91 -2.13 -1.70
CA VAL A 31 6.61 -0.84 -1.78
C VAL A 31 6.09 -0.02 -2.94
N VAL A 32 5.98 1.29 -2.73
CA VAL A 32 5.77 2.30 -3.78
C VAL A 32 7.01 3.20 -3.85
N LEU A 33 7.69 3.16 -4.99
CA LEU A 33 8.95 3.85 -5.25
C LEU A 33 8.77 4.92 -6.34
N ASP A 34 9.25 6.13 -6.09
CA ASP A 34 9.34 7.17 -7.13
C ASP A 34 10.45 6.83 -8.13
N ASP A 35 10.07 6.69 -9.39
CA ASP A 35 10.97 6.23 -10.46
C ASP A 35 12.13 7.19 -10.71
N TYR A 36 11.95 8.48 -10.55
CA TYR A 36 12.96 9.50 -10.79
C TYR A 36 13.95 9.58 -9.63
N SER A 37 13.48 9.82 -8.43
CA SER A 37 14.33 10.07 -7.26
C SER A 37 14.85 8.81 -6.60
N ARG A 38 14.16 7.69 -6.73
CA ARG A 38 14.32 6.44 -5.96
C ARG A 38 13.81 6.55 -4.53
N ALA A 39 13.20 7.66 -4.15
CA ALA A 39 12.59 7.79 -2.83
C ALA A 39 11.41 6.82 -2.68
N ILE A 40 11.26 6.26 -1.50
CA ILE A 40 10.11 5.45 -1.15
C ILE A 40 8.97 6.36 -0.76
N ALA A 41 7.88 6.30 -1.53
CA ALA A 41 6.69 7.09 -1.28
C ALA A 41 5.77 6.43 -0.25
N GLY A 42 5.70 5.10 -0.26
CA GLY A 42 4.91 4.33 0.69
C GLY A 42 5.30 2.86 0.73
N PHE A 43 4.88 2.19 1.79
CA PHE A 43 5.05 0.75 1.93
C PHE A 43 3.96 0.13 2.81
N PHE A 44 3.85 -1.19 2.76
CA PHE A 44 2.98 -1.96 3.64
C PHE A 44 3.62 -3.31 3.95
N LEU A 45 3.71 -3.65 5.24
CA LEU A 45 4.19 -4.94 5.73
C LEU A 45 3.02 -5.80 6.21
N THR A 46 3.04 -7.08 5.89
CA THR A 46 2.00 -8.04 6.29
C THR A 46 2.58 -9.44 6.44
N THR A 47 1.98 -10.27 7.28
CA THR A 47 2.29 -11.71 7.40
C THR A 47 1.50 -12.58 6.42
N SER A 48 0.50 -12.01 5.75
CA SER A 48 -0.31 -12.69 4.73
C SER A 48 0.22 -12.41 3.33
N ALA A 49 -0.11 -13.27 2.37
CA ALA A 49 0.19 -13.02 0.96
C ALA A 49 -0.36 -11.66 0.49
N PRO A 50 0.34 -10.95 -0.40
CA PRO A 50 -0.10 -9.65 -0.88
C PRO A 50 -1.45 -9.72 -1.58
N SER A 51 -2.16 -8.61 -1.52
CA SER A 51 -3.47 -8.44 -2.11
C SER A 51 -3.63 -7.03 -2.67
N ALA A 52 -4.66 -6.81 -3.49
CA ALA A 52 -5.02 -5.47 -3.95
C ALA A 52 -5.22 -4.46 -2.81
N MET A 53 -5.67 -4.94 -1.64
CA MET A 53 -5.79 -4.10 -0.44
C MET A 53 -4.43 -3.63 0.06
N ASN A 54 -3.41 -4.49 0.08
CA ASN A 54 -2.06 -4.13 0.50
C ASN A 54 -1.46 -3.06 -0.42
N THR A 55 -1.68 -3.20 -1.73
CA THR A 55 -1.30 -2.18 -2.72
C THR A 55 -2.04 -0.86 -2.48
N ALA A 56 -3.35 -0.91 -2.24
CA ALA A 56 -4.14 0.28 -1.94
C ALA A 56 -3.68 0.99 -0.64
N LEU A 57 -3.36 0.23 0.41
CA LEU A 57 -2.81 0.78 1.67
C LEU A 57 -1.43 1.41 1.47
N SER A 58 -0.56 0.77 0.69
CA SER A 58 0.75 1.33 0.33
C SER A 58 0.59 2.62 -0.48
N LEU A 59 -0.34 2.64 -1.44
CA LEU A 59 -0.64 3.81 -2.26
C LEU A 59 -1.25 4.94 -1.44
N ARG A 60 -2.13 4.61 -0.48
CA ARG A 60 -2.69 5.56 0.47
C ARG A 60 -1.61 6.27 1.27
N GLN A 61 -0.69 5.51 1.86
CA GLN A 61 0.46 6.07 2.58
C GLN A 61 1.35 6.90 1.63
N ALA A 62 1.54 6.45 0.39
CA ALA A 62 2.34 7.15 -0.59
C ALA A 62 1.75 8.51 -0.97
N ILE A 63 0.45 8.59 -1.23
CA ILE A 63 -0.23 9.81 -1.68
C ILE A 63 -0.35 10.82 -0.54
N TRP A 64 -0.75 10.39 0.67
CA TRP A 64 -0.99 11.32 1.77
C TRP A 64 0.29 11.82 2.42
N ARG A 65 0.23 13.02 2.98
CA ARG A 65 1.34 13.58 3.76
C ARG A 65 1.59 12.71 5.00
N LYS A 66 2.86 12.41 5.25
CA LYS A 66 3.28 11.73 6.47
C LYS A 66 3.29 12.72 7.63
N VAL A 67 3.19 12.20 8.83
CA VAL A 67 3.32 12.99 10.06
C VAL A 67 4.80 13.33 10.29
N GLU A 68 5.69 12.44 9.88
CA GLU A 68 7.14 12.55 10.03
C GLU A 68 7.69 13.63 9.07
N PRO A 69 8.27 14.74 9.59
CA PRO A 69 8.82 15.80 8.76
C PRO A 69 9.96 15.32 7.83
N ASP A 70 10.68 14.30 8.27
CA ASP A 70 11.80 13.71 7.55
C ASP A 70 11.36 12.82 6.38
N TRP A 71 10.06 12.60 6.20
CA TRP A 71 9.50 11.85 5.08
C TRP A 71 8.46 12.66 4.28
N PRO A 72 8.88 13.71 3.58
CA PRO A 72 7.96 14.60 2.85
C PRO A 72 7.43 14.03 1.54
N VAL A 73 7.89 12.83 1.12
CA VAL A 73 7.47 12.21 -0.14
C VAL A 73 5.97 11.93 -0.12
N CYS A 74 5.21 12.64 -0.94
CA CYS A 74 3.75 12.54 -1.02
C CYS A 74 3.23 13.03 -2.38
N GLY A 75 1.93 12.95 -2.59
CA GLY A 75 1.25 13.48 -3.76
C GLY A 75 0.69 12.41 -4.69
N ILE A 76 -0.10 12.82 -5.65
CA ILE A 76 -0.70 11.96 -6.66
C ILE A 76 0.31 11.83 -7.82
N PRO A 77 0.74 10.61 -8.20
CA PRO A 77 1.61 10.43 -9.35
C PRO A 77 0.83 10.57 -10.66
N GLU A 78 1.51 10.97 -11.74
CA GLU A 78 0.89 10.96 -13.08
C GLU A 78 0.69 9.53 -13.60
N LYS A 79 1.66 8.66 -13.31
CA LYS A 79 1.69 7.26 -13.76
C LYS A 79 1.98 6.33 -12.61
N PHE A 80 1.24 5.23 -12.54
CA PHE A 80 1.47 4.17 -11.58
C PHE A 80 1.79 2.87 -12.33
N TYR A 81 3.00 2.39 -12.18
CA TYR A 81 3.56 1.24 -12.88
C TYR A 81 3.59 0.02 -11.96
N VAL A 82 2.89 -1.02 -12.38
CA VAL A 82 2.67 -2.24 -11.58
C VAL A 82 2.93 -3.49 -12.41
N ASP A 83 3.24 -4.59 -11.75
CA ASP A 83 3.35 -5.90 -12.41
C ASP A 83 1.97 -6.44 -12.81
N ASN A 84 1.99 -7.49 -13.66
CA ASN A 84 0.79 -8.24 -14.05
C ASN A 84 0.40 -9.32 -13.02
N GLY A 85 0.89 -9.25 -11.79
CA GLY A 85 0.40 -10.11 -10.71
C GLY A 85 -1.10 -9.92 -10.48
N SER A 86 -1.82 -10.97 -10.10
CA SER A 86 -3.26 -10.93 -9.82
C SER A 86 -3.65 -9.84 -8.82
N ASP A 87 -2.71 -9.45 -7.96
CA ASP A 87 -2.88 -8.46 -6.90
C ASP A 87 -2.88 -7.03 -7.44
N PHE A 88 -2.21 -6.80 -8.57
CA PHE A 88 -2.15 -5.51 -9.25
C PHE A 88 -3.14 -5.40 -10.43
N VAL A 89 -3.47 -6.53 -11.06
CA VAL A 89 -4.50 -6.62 -12.13
C VAL A 89 -5.85 -6.84 -11.46
N SER A 90 -6.29 -5.87 -10.67
CA SER A 90 -7.60 -5.93 -10.02
C SER A 90 -8.42 -4.70 -10.37
N GLU A 91 -9.73 -4.91 -10.59
CA GLU A 91 -10.68 -3.81 -10.75
C GLU A 91 -10.56 -2.76 -9.62
N HIS A 92 -10.09 -3.19 -8.44
CA HIS A 92 -9.90 -2.31 -7.29
C HIS A 92 -8.78 -1.28 -7.53
N ILE A 93 -7.61 -1.70 -8.01
CA ILE A 93 -6.49 -0.79 -8.29
C ILE A 93 -6.80 0.09 -9.50
N GLU A 94 -7.45 -0.46 -10.53
CA GLU A 94 -7.91 0.32 -11.67
C GLU A 94 -8.86 1.43 -11.22
N GLN A 95 -9.89 1.12 -10.43
CA GLN A 95 -10.82 2.10 -9.88
C GLN A 95 -10.13 3.12 -8.99
N ALA A 96 -9.18 2.69 -8.14
CA ALA A 96 -8.40 3.57 -7.27
C ALA A 96 -7.56 4.59 -8.06
N CYS A 97 -7.17 4.28 -9.29
CA CYS A 97 -6.40 5.17 -10.15
C CYS A 97 -7.26 6.13 -11.00
N ILE A 98 -8.53 5.78 -11.29
CA ILE A 98 -9.40 6.58 -12.17
C ILE A 98 -9.70 7.96 -11.59
N ALA A 99 -10.19 8.02 -10.35
CA ALA A 99 -10.65 9.27 -9.76
C ALA A 99 -9.52 10.30 -9.53
N PRO A 100 -8.32 9.91 -9.02
CA PRO A 100 -7.18 10.82 -8.97
C PRO A 100 -6.52 11.05 -10.34
N LYS A 101 -7.06 10.48 -11.43
CA LYS A 101 -6.55 10.58 -12.80
C LYS A 101 -5.12 10.04 -12.97
N VAL A 102 -4.75 9.04 -12.19
CA VAL A 102 -3.48 8.34 -12.29
C VAL A 102 -3.53 7.37 -13.47
N ARG A 103 -2.57 7.46 -14.38
CA ARG A 103 -2.46 6.52 -15.49
C ARG A 103 -1.84 5.21 -15.01
N LEU A 104 -2.65 4.18 -14.85
CA LEU A 104 -2.17 2.84 -14.52
C LEU A 104 -1.46 2.21 -15.75
N ILE A 105 -0.26 1.67 -15.52
CA ILE A 105 0.55 1.03 -16.56
C ILE A 105 0.91 -0.38 -16.08
N HIS A 106 0.39 -1.39 -16.78
CA HIS A 106 0.76 -2.79 -16.55
C HIS A 106 1.99 -3.18 -17.37
N LEU A 107 2.88 -3.94 -16.76
CA LEU A 107 4.02 -4.55 -17.44
C LEU A 107 3.54 -5.52 -18.54
N ARG A 108 4.15 -5.42 -19.70
CA ARG A 108 3.96 -6.48 -20.72
C ARG A 108 4.76 -7.70 -20.32
N PRO A 109 4.14 -8.91 -20.34
CA PRO A 109 4.85 -10.16 -20.09
C PRO A 109 6.09 -10.27 -21.00
N GLY A 110 7.22 -10.75 -20.46
CA GLY A 110 8.46 -10.96 -21.21
C GLY A 110 9.32 -9.72 -21.50
N ARG A 111 8.96 -8.53 -20.98
CA ARG A 111 9.79 -7.32 -21.10
C ARG A 111 10.16 -6.77 -19.72
N PRO A 112 11.26 -7.21 -19.10
CA PRO A 112 11.67 -6.78 -17.75
C PRO A 112 12.20 -5.33 -17.68
N ARG A 113 12.20 -4.60 -18.80
CA ARG A 113 12.69 -3.22 -18.83
C ARG A 113 11.78 -2.30 -17.99
N GLY A 114 12.30 -1.85 -16.86
CA GLY A 114 11.63 -0.91 -15.94
C GLY A 114 11.65 -1.35 -14.46
N ARG A 115 11.72 -2.66 -14.14
CA ARG A 115 11.72 -3.16 -12.76
C ARG A 115 13.06 -3.08 -12.04
N GLY A 116 14.16 -2.95 -12.75
CA GLY A 116 15.51 -2.98 -12.16
C GLY A 116 15.76 -1.96 -11.04
N LYS A 117 14.90 -0.93 -10.93
CA LYS A 117 14.99 0.09 -9.88
C LYS A 117 14.43 -0.41 -8.56
N ILE A 118 13.22 -0.96 -8.57
CA ILE A 118 12.58 -1.51 -7.38
C ILE A 118 13.24 -2.83 -6.95
N GLU A 119 13.69 -3.64 -7.89
CA GLU A 119 14.50 -4.85 -7.61
C GLU A 119 15.82 -4.50 -6.91
N ARG A 120 16.47 -3.42 -7.33
CA ARG A 120 17.67 -2.90 -6.66
C ARG A 120 17.38 -2.41 -5.25
N PHE A 121 16.23 -1.81 -5.03
CA PHE A 121 15.80 -1.43 -3.68
C PHE A 121 15.62 -2.68 -2.79
N PHE A 122 14.95 -3.72 -3.29
CA PHE A 122 14.82 -4.98 -2.53
C PHE A 122 16.18 -5.62 -2.21
N ARG A 123 17.13 -5.55 -3.13
CA ARG A 123 18.51 -5.96 -2.84
C ARG A 123 19.13 -5.11 -1.73
N THR A 124 18.92 -3.80 -1.75
CA THR A 124 19.42 -2.91 -0.69
C THR A 124 18.82 -3.26 0.68
N ILE A 125 17.54 -3.67 0.74
CA ILE A 125 16.94 -4.16 1.99
C ILE A 125 17.68 -5.41 2.47
N ASN A 126 17.90 -6.39 1.60
CA ASN A 126 18.57 -7.63 1.95
C ASN A 126 20.02 -7.40 2.41
N ASP A 127 20.72 -6.44 1.80
CA ASP A 127 22.14 -6.19 2.07
C ASP A 127 22.36 -5.28 3.29
N MET A 128 21.42 -4.38 3.61
CA MET A 128 21.66 -3.29 4.57
C MET A 128 20.68 -3.22 5.73
N PHE A 129 19.48 -3.78 5.57
CA PHE A 129 18.45 -3.73 6.63
C PHE A 129 18.29 -5.07 7.34
N LEU A 130 18.11 -6.15 6.58
CA LEU A 130 17.81 -7.46 7.17
C LEU A 130 18.95 -8.06 8.00
N PRO A 131 20.25 -7.83 7.71
CA PRO A 131 21.34 -8.39 8.52
C PRO A 131 21.26 -8.03 10.00
N ASP A 132 20.73 -6.86 10.34
CA ASP A 132 20.60 -6.36 11.72
C ASP A 132 19.30 -6.78 12.40
N ILE A 133 18.44 -7.53 11.69
CA ILE A 133 17.12 -7.95 12.20
C ILE A 133 17.19 -9.36 12.79
N PRO A 134 16.75 -9.56 14.05
CA PRO A 134 16.63 -10.90 14.62
C PRO A 134 15.68 -11.78 13.77
N GLY A 135 16.14 -13.00 13.48
CA GLY A 135 15.39 -13.91 12.59
C GLY A 135 15.75 -13.77 11.11
N HIS A 136 16.77 -12.96 10.75
CA HIS A 136 17.28 -12.88 9.38
C HIS A 136 17.65 -14.26 8.82
N LEU A 137 17.26 -14.54 7.59
CA LEU A 137 17.48 -15.83 6.91
C LEU A 137 18.67 -15.75 5.96
N ILE A 138 19.62 -16.64 6.13
CA ILE A 138 20.67 -16.89 5.12
C ILE A 138 20.46 -18.29 4.55
N LYS A 139 20.26 -18.37 3.23
CA LYS A 139 19.96 -19.63 2.53
C LYS A 139 18.78 -20.39 3.18
N GLY A 140 17.75 -19.65 3.60
CA GLY A 140 16.53 -20.20 4.19
C GLY A 140 16.65 -20.64 5.65
N LYS A 141 17.80 -20.41 6.31
CA LYS A 141 18.01 -20.73 7.73
C LYS A 141 18.16 -19.46 8.54
N PRO A 142 17.48 -19.33 9.69
CA PRO A 142 17.63 -18.16 10.55
C PRO A 142 19.02 -18.13 11.20
N LEU A 143 19.68 -16.97 11.13
CA LEU A 143 20.96 -16.75 11.82
C LEU A 143 20.78 -16.66 13.33
N THR A 144 19.68 -16.04 13.76
CA THR A 144 19.31 -15.85 15.14
C THR A 144 17.84 -16.23 15.34
N ARG A 145 17.46 -16.48 16.59
CA ARG A 145 16.07 -16.76 16.93
C ARG A 145 15.19 -15.54 16.59
N PRO A 146 14.02 -15.72 15.93
CA PRO A 146 13.05 -14.66 15.76
C PRO A 146 12.64 -14.09 17.13
N ALA A 147 12.65 -12.77 17.28
CA ALA A 147 12.40 -12.11 18.56
C ALA A 147 11.43 -10.93 18.45
N ILE A 148 11.19 -10.43 17.24
CA ILE A 148 10.34 -9.25 17.00
C ILE A 148 9.06 -9.65 16.27
N ASP A 149 8.02 -8.86 16.47
CA ASP A 149 6.77 -8.96 15.73
C ASP A 149 6.76 -8.04 14.49
N LEU A 150 5.63 -8.03 13.79
CA LEU A 150 5.45 -7.21 12.58
C LEU A 150 5.47 -5.70 12.90
N ALA A 151 4.96 -5.28 14.04
CA ALA A 151 4.91 -3.87 14.43
C ALA A 151 6.32 -3.33 14.69
N GLU A 152 7.13 -4.08 15.41
CA GLU A 152 8.53 -3.73 15.65
C GLU A 152 9.34 -3.74 14.35
N LEU A 153 9.12 -4.72 13.45
CA LEU A 153 9.75 -4.73 12.14
C LEU A 153 9.37 -3.48 11.33
N THR A 154 8.10 -3.07 11.37
CA THR A 154 7.60 -1.87 10.69
C THR A 154 8.32 -0.62 11.19
N THR A 155 8.41 -0.44 12.51
CA THR A 155 9.10 0.69 13.13
C THR A 155 10.59 0.75 12.74
N ARG A 156 11.27 -0.41 12.74
CA ARG A 156 12.68 -0.49 12.32
C ARG A 156 12.85 -0.20 10.84
N PHE A 157 11.92 -0.65 10.01
CA PHE A 157 11.95 -0.39 8.58
C PHE A 157 11.73 1.09 8.26
N GLU A 158 10.79 1.76 8.94
CA GLU A 158 10.60 3.21 8.84
C GLU A 158 11.88 3.96 9.19
N ARG A 159 12.49 3.62 10.33
CA ARG A 159 13.76 4.21 10.73
C ARG A 159 14.86 4.02 9.68
N PHE A 160 14.99 2.80 9.14
CA PHE A 160 15.95 2.52 8.07
C PHE A 160 15.70 3.39 6.83
N LEU A 161 14.43 3.58 6.43
CA LEU A 161 14.10 4.46 5.31
C LEU A 161 14.52 5.90 5.56
N HIS A 162 14.23 6.43 6.75
CA HIS A 162 14.48 7.84 7.08
C HIS A 162 15.96 8.14 7.31
N GLU A 163 16.63 7.32 8.12
CA GLU A 163 17.98 7.59 8.59
C GLU A 163 19.07 7.10 7.63
N VAL A 164 18.77 6.03 6.87
CA VAL A 164 19.76 5.37 6.02
C VAL A 164 19.44 5.53 4.55
N TYR A 165 18.30 4.94 4.09
CA TYR A 165 18.05 4.80 2.67
C TYR A 165 17.85 6.15 1.97
N HIS A 166 17.01 7.02 2.49
CA HIS A 166 16.68 8.31 1.87
C HIS A 166 17.82 9.32 1.90
N ARG A 167 18.76 9.16 2.83
CA ARG A 167 19.92 10.06 3.02
C ARG A 167 21.22 9.54 2.43
N ARG A 168 21.23 8.31 1.92
CA ARG A 168 22.39 7.72 1.29
C ARG A 168 22.46 8.08 -0.17
N LYS A 169 23.64 8.50 -0.68
CA LYS A 169 23.87 8.68 -2.11
C LYS A 169 23.60 7.38 -2.86
N HIS A 170 22.66 7.44 -3.79
CA HIS A 170 22.28 6.30 -4.62
C HIS A 170 23.31 6.07 -5.72
N GLY A 171 23.84 4.85 -5.85
CA GLY A 171 24.96 4.55 -6.75
C GLY A 171 24.73 4.88 -8.24
N THR A 172 23.47 4.92 -8.71
CA THR A 172 23.17 5.26 -10.12
C THR A 172 22.92 6.74 -10.33
N THR A 173 22.30 7.43 -9.37
CA THR A 173 21.94 8.86 -9.50
C THR A 173 23.02 9.78 -8.94
N GLY A 174 23.89 9.27 -8.07
CA GLY A 174 24.90 10.07 -7.36
C GLY A 174 24.33 11.01 -6.29
N GLU A 175 23.00 11.01 -6.11
CA GLU A 175 22.28 11.89 -5.20
C GLU A 175 21.53 11.09 -4.13
N GLU A 176 21.20 11.72 -3.03
CA GLU A 176 20.31 11.16 -2.01
C GLU A 176 18.88 11.12 -2.55
N PRO A 177 18.15 10.00 -2.40
CA PRO A 177 16.79 9.88 -2.90
C PRO A 177 15.87 11.01 -2.46
N LEU A 178 15.96 11.43 -1.20
CA LEU A 178 15.12 12.50 -0.66
C LEU A 178 15.50 13.86 -1.25
N ALA A 179 16.79 14.22 -1.27
CA ALA A 179 17.26 15.47 -1.84
C ALA A 179 16.87 15.57 -3.33
N ARG A 180 17.00 14.47 -4.08
CA ARG A 180 16.60 14.38 -5.47
C ARG A 180 15.09 14.53 -5.66
N TRP A 181 14.28 13.98 -4.75
CA TRP A 181 12.82 14.16 -4.81
C TRP A 181 12.44 15.62 -4.58
N GLN A 182 13.09 16.31 -3.66
CA GLN A 182 12.84 17.71 -3.32
C GLN A 182 13.40 18.70 -4.36
N SER A 183 14.48 18.34 -5.07
CA SER A 183 15.20 19.24 -6.00
C SER A 183 14.35 19.70 -7.18
N GLY A 184 13.25 19.03 -7.49
CA GLY A 184 12.36 19.35 -8.59
C GLY A 184 11.54 20.64 -8.42
N GLY A 185 11.50 21.23 -7.22
CA GLY A 185 10.77 22.48 -6.95
C GLY A 185 9.26 22.42 -7.23
N PHE A 186 8.67 21.20 -7.29
CA PHE A 186 7.27 21.01 -7.60
C PHE A 186 6.41 20.96 -6.32
N LEU A 187 5.14 21.33 -6.45
CA LEU A 187 4.16 21.17 -5.40
C LEU A 187 3.40 19.85 -5.64
N PRO A 188 3.48 18.87 -4.73
CA PRO A 188 2.74 17.62 -4.87
C PRO A 188 1.23 17.88 -4.91
N ALA A 189 0.55 17.39 -5.95
CA ALA A 189 -0.90 17.38 -5.97
C ALA A 189 -1.43 16.40 -4.90
N LEU A 190 -2.35 16.85 -4.08
CA LEU A 190 -2.96 16.06 -3.01
C LEU A 190 -4.48 15.97 -3.21
N PRO A 191 -5.13 14.91 -2.73
CA PRO A 191 -6.58 14.90 -2.58
C PRO A 191 -7.04 16.01 -1.63
N GLU A 192 -8.29 16.45 -1.77
CA GLU A 192 -8.88 17.52 -0.95
C GLU A 192 -8.84 17.18 0.55
N SER A 193 -9.06 15.92 0.91
CA SER A 193 -8.95 15.44 2.28
C SER A 193 -8.53 13.96 2.33
N ARG A 194 -8.18 13.50 3.54
CA ARG A 194 -7.83 12.10 3.79
C ARG A 194 -9.04 11.18 3.59
N GLU A 195 -10.22 11.65 3.97
CA GLU A 195 -11.49 10.93 3.82
C GLU A 195 -11.81 10.72 2.34
N VAL A 196 -11.59 11.73 1.50
CA VAL A 196 -11.73 11.61 0.05
C VAL A 196 -10.75 10.57 -0.50
N LEU A 197 -9.49 10.60 -0.08
CA LEU A 197 -8.52 9.59 -0.46
C LEU A 197 -8.94 8.19 -0.03
N ASP A 198 -9.42 8.04 1.21
CA ASP A 198 -9.91 6.76 1.72
C ASP A 198 -11.10 6.23 0.91
N MET A 199 -12.03 7.09 0.54
CA MET A 199 -13.14 6.73 -0.34
C MET A 199 -12.67 6.29 -1.73
N LEU A 200 -11.69 6.98 -2.32
CA LEU A 200 -11.13 6.64 -3.64
C LEU A 200 -10.40 5.29 -3.65
N LEU A 201 -9.76 4.95 -2.54
CA LEU A 201 -9.02 3.69 -2.39
C LEU A 201 -9.86 2.56 -1.82
N MET A 202 -11.09 2.83 -1.39
CA MET A 202 -12.02 1.80 -0.95
C MET A 202 -12.43 0.92 -2.13
N ARG A 203 -12.50 -0.39 -1.88
CA ARG A 203 -13.08 -1.32 -2.85
C ARG A 203 -14.58 -1.04 -2.98
N VAL A 204 -15.01 -0.52 -4.11
CA VAL A 204 -16.43 -0.39 -4.42
C VAL A 204 -16.98 -1.79 -4.74
N PRO A 205 -17.92 -2.34 -3.96
CA PRO A 205 -18.53 -3.61 -4.29
C PRO A 205 -19.24 -3.49 -5.64
N LYS A 206 -19.15 -4.54 -6.46
CA LYS A 206 -19.91 -4.58 -7.72
C LYS A 206 -21.39 -4.31 -7.44
N PRO A 207 -22.08 -3.50 -8.29
CA PRO A 207 -23.52 -3.28 -8.16
C PRO A 207 -24.25 -4.62 -8.03
N ARG A 208 -25.12 -4.74 -7.05
CA ARG A 208 -25.89 -5.95 -6.84
C ARG A 208 -27.35 -5.69 -7.16
N LYS A 209 -27.96 -6.66 -7.82
CA LYS A 209 -29.39 -6.59 -8.09
C LYS A 209 -30.16 -6.80 -6.79
N VAL A 210 -31.04 -5.87 -6.47
CA VAL A 210 -31.99 -6.01 -5.38
C VAL A 210 -33.04 -7.06 -5.81
N GLY A 211 -33.03 -8.21 -5.16
CA GLY A 211 -34.05 -9.25 -5.37
C GLY A 211 -35.28 -8.99 -4.53
N ARG A 212 -36.37 -9.78 -4.77
CA ARG A 212 -37.57 -9.76 -3.91
C ARG A 212 -37.27 -10.01 -2.44
N ASP A 213 -36.17 -10.74 -2.15
CA ASP A 213 -35.75 -11.12 -0.82
C ASP A 213 -34.68 -10.19 -0.24
N GLY A 214 -34.42 -9.01 -0.84
CA GLY A 214 -33.39 -8.07 -0.42
C GLY A 214 -32.07 -8.27 -1.15
N ILE A 215 -30.98 -7.75 -0.57
CA ILE A 215 -29.63 -7.78 -1.10
C ILE A 215 -28.81 -8.86 -0.39
N ARG A 216 -28.17 -9.74 -1.15
CA ARG A 216 -27.19 -10.69 -0.59
C ARG A 216 -25.77 -10.15 -0.74
N PHE A 217 -25.07 -10.00 0.39
CA PHE A 217 -23.68 -9.50 0.43
C PHE A 217 -22.88 -10.25 1.50
N MET A 218 -21.70 -10.78 1.14
CA MET A 218 -20.81 -11.54 2.01
C MET A 218 -21.50 -12.64 2.83
N GLY A 219 -22.36 -13.45 2.18
CA GLY A 219 -23.10 -14.52 2.83
C GLY A 219 -24.27 -14.06 3.72
N ARG A 220 -24.48 -12.77 3.87
CA ARG A 220 -25.57 -12.17 4.64
C ARG A 220 -26.66 -11.62 3.72
N ARG A 221 -27.88 -11.65 4.21
CA ARG A 221 -29.06 -11.08 3.54
C ARG A 221 -29.48 -9.79 4.26
N TYR A 222 -29.55 -8.70 3.48
CA TYR A 222 -30.01 -7.39 3.95
C TYR A 222 -31.42 -7.17 3.40
N VAL A 223 -32.38 -7.00 4.27
CA VAL A 223 -33.78 -6.78 3.95
C VAL A 223 -34.21 -5.47 4.61
N GLU A 224 -34.92 -4.63 3.88
CA GLU A 224 -35.55 -3.45 4.49
C GLU A 224 -36.70 -3.91 5.38
N CYS A 225 -36.62 -3.69 6.68
CA CYS A 225 -37.74 -3.83 7.58
C CYS A 225 -38.65 -2.62 7.38
N ARG A 226 -39.69 -2.73 6.56
CA ARG A 226 -40.79 -1.76 6.61
C ARG A 226 -41.45 -1.90 7.98
N ALA A 227 -41.18 -0.95 8.86
CA ALA A 227 -42.03 -0.74 10.01
C ALA A 227 -43.44 -0.41 9.47
N SER A 228 -44.45 -1.19 9.83
CA SER A 228 -45.84 -0.87 9.57
C SER A 228 -46.17 0.46 10.23
N THR A 229 -46.13 1.54 9.47
CA THR A 229 -46.48 2.86 9.92
C THR A 229 -47.99 2.97 9.90
N THR A 230 -48.60 2.81 11.04
CA THR A 230 -49.88 3.51 11.30
C THR A 230 -49.53 4.98 11.35
N LEU A 231 -50.05 5.71 10.39
CA LEU A 231 -49.89 7.17 10.27
C LEU A 231 -50.38 7.87 11.52
N SER A 232 -49.49 8.35 12.36
CA SER A 232 -49.70 9.54 13.17
C SER A 232 -48.66 10.58 12.74
N ALA A 233 -49.13 11.76 12.39
CA ALA A 233 -48.31 12.84 11.89
C ALA A 233 -47.24 13.27 12.94
N GLY A 234 -45.99 13.40 12.49
CA GLY A 234 -44.92 14.07 13.21
C GLY A 234 -43.96 13.11 13.91
N ASP A 235 -42.93 12.65 13.17
CA ASP A 235 -41.57 12.56 13.69
C ASP A 235 -40.66 11.94 12.62
N ASN A 236 -39.57 12.66 12.33
CA ASN A 236 -38.47 12.21 11.50
C ASN A 236 -37.70 11.10 12.24
N HIS A 237 -37.76 9.85 11.77
CA HIS A 237 -36.89 8.77 12.23
C HIS A 237 -36.11 8.16 11.09
N LEU A 238 -34.80 8.29 11.19
CA LEU A 238 -33.78 7.55 10.45
C LEU A 238 -33.96 6.03 10.68
N GLY A 239 -34.14 5.30 9.57
CA GLY A 239 -34.31 3.84 9.60
C GLY A 239 -33.04 3.11 10.10
N ARG A 240 -33.22 2.24 11.08
CA ARG A 240 -32.19 1.31 11.53
C ARG A 240 -32.11 0.11 10.60
N ILE A 241 -30.93 -0.17 10.08
CA ILE A 241 -30.61 -1.41 9.36
C ILE A 241 -30.24 -2.47 10.40
N SER A 242 -31.06 -3.51 10.55
CA SER A 242 -30.69 -4.67 11.38
C SER A 242 -30.19 -5.81 10.50
N GLY A 243 -28.97 -6.29 10.72
CA GLY A 243 -28.43 -7.50 10.11
C GLY A 243 -28.74 -8.73 10.96
N ARG A 244 -29.22 -9.78 10.36
CA ARG A 244 -29.21 -11.15 10.87
C ARG A 244 -28.35 -12.04 10.00
#